data_0d23922eed79559ce3532d5bd01432b8
#
_entry.id   0d23922eed79559ce3532d5bd01432b8
#
_cell.length_a   1.000
_cell.length_b   1.000
_cell.length_c   1.000
_cell.angle_alpha   90.00
_cell.angle_beta   90.00
_cell.angle_gamma   90.00
#
_symmetry.space_group_name_H-M   'P 1'
#
loop_
_entity.id
_entity.type
_entity.pdbx_description
1 polymer ?
#
loop_
_entity_poly.entity_id
_entity_poly.type
_entity_poly.pdbx_seq_one_letter_code
_entity_poly.pdbx_strand_id
1 'polypeptide(L)'
;LFIVRILNQDIAEKENIKVGDIIEEINGKTIEEIITELSKYIPASNKSIKIRNLIRDNYFIRGTKNSLQLKINRDGNIFEKQINLYSSKEINYDYKKNKNSESKKWEIIEGNVGFVNIGLLTKEDVETMFAEFKDTKAIIFDYRHYPKRTGHKINDFIASKPTVFWSKISQDLSYPGKFIWKRNLKSGKFNEANYKGKILILVNENSQSQSEFATMILQSNPNVKTIGSQTSGADGDICKIKIAGIETTFSGLG
;
A
#
# COMPACT_ATOMS: atom_id res chain seq x y z
N LEU A 1 -16.37 2.09 10.45
CA LEU A 1 -15.17 2.78 9.95
C LEU A 1 -14.52 3.56 11.08
N PHE A 2 -13.17 3.54 11.19
CA PHE A 2 -12.43 4.32 12.16
C PHE A 2 -11.89 5.60 11.54
N ILE A 3 -12.00 6.72 12.24
CA ILE A 3 -11.30 7.96 11.91
C ILE A 3 -9.87 7.85 12.47
N VAL A 4 -8.91 7.56 11.61
CA VAL A 4 -7.50 7.38 12.01
C VAL A 4 -6.66 8.64 11.87
N ARG A 5 -7.16 9.64 11.14
CA ARG A 5 -6.44 10.89 10.89
C ARG A 5 -7.40 12.00 10.44
N ILE A 6 -7.14 13.21 10.90
CA ILE A 6 -7.77 14.45 10.42
C ILE A 6 -6.88 15.06 9.33
N LEU A 7 -7.46 15.45 8.21
CA LEU A 7 -6.77 16.09 7.09
C LEU A 7 -6.95 17.60 7.02
N ASN A 8 -8.02 18.11 7.66
CA ASN A 8 -8.31 19.52 7.79
C ASN A 8 -8.87 19.74 9.19
N GLN A 9 -8.09 20.41 10.03
CA GLN A 9 -8.43 20.59 11.45
C GLN A 9 -9.65 21.49 11.64
N ASP A 10 -9.74 22.60 10.90
CA ASP A 10 -10.83 23.57 11.03
C ASP A 10 -12.19 22.93 10.70
N ILE A 11 -12.25 22.12 9.64
CA ILE A 11 -13.47 21.40 9.27
C ILE A 11 -13.80 20.33 10.33
N ALA A 12 -12.81 19.60 10.81
CA ALA A 12 -13.03 18.56 11.83
C ALA A 12 -13.58 19.15 13.13
N GLU A 13 -13.07 20.29 13.56
CA GLU A 13 -13.57 21.03 14.73
C GLU A 13 -14.99 21.52 14.52
N LYS A 14 -15.28 22.19 13.39
CA LYS A 14 -16.59 22.64 13.00
C LYS A 14 -17.61 21.52 12.98
N GLU A 15 -17.24 20.39 12.41
CA GLU A 15 -18.08 19.19 12.31
C GLU A 15 -17.97 18.31 13.58
N ASN A 16 -17.16 18.68 14.58
CA ASN A 16 -16.91 17.92 15.81
C ASN A 16 -16.59 16.43 15.52
N ILE A 17 -15.69 16.19 14.59
CA ILE A 17 -15.16 14.86 14.25
C ILE A 17 -13.76 14.73 14.85
N LYS A 18 -13.47 13.57 15.47
CA LYS A 18 -12.20 13.33 16.16
C LYS A 18 -11.52 12.05 15.66
N VAL A 19 -10.21 12.03 15.78
CA VAL A 19 -9.46 10.75 15.66
C VAL A 19 -9.94 9.82 16.76
N GLY A 20 -10.17 8.54 16.41
CA GLY A 20 -10.74 7.54 17.31
C GLY A 20 -12.25 7.34 17.16
N ASP A 21 -12.99 8.27 16.53
CA ASP A 21 -14.41 8.07 16.24
C ASP A 21 -14.63 6.83 15.38
N ILE A 22 -15.65 6.05 15.72
CA ILE A 22 -16.12 4.90 14.97
C ILE A 22 -17.44 5.27 14.29
N ILE A 23 -17.45 5.34 12.96
CA ILE A 23 -18.68 5.53 12.18
C ILE A 23 -19.33 4.16 12.02
N GLU A 24 -20.51 3.98 12.62
CA GLU A 24 -21.28 2.74 12.58
C GLU A 24 -22.28 2.75 11.41
N GLU A 25 -22.94 3.91 11.17
CA GLU A 25 -23.94 4.06 10.10
C GLU A 25 -23.74 5.38 9.34
N ILE A 26 -24.13 5.35 8.07
CA ILE A 26 -24.20 6.54 7.20
C ILE A 26 -25.59 6.56 6.55
N ASN A 27 -26.35 7.65 6.76
CA ASN A 27 -27.71 7.83 6.26
C ASN A 27 -28.65 6.64 6.61
N GLY A 28 -28.54 6.11 7.83
CA GLY A 28 -29.35 4.99 8.33
C GLY A 28 -28.96 3.61 7.82
N LYS A 29 -27.86 3.48 7.06
CA LYS A 29 -27.31 2.19 6.65
C LYS A 29 -26.04 1.90 7.42
N THR A 30 -25.91 0.68 7.89
CA THR A 30 -24.64 0.19 8.49
C THR A 30 -23.52 0.18 7.46
N ILE A 31 -22.29 0.29 7.92
CA ILE A 31 -21.10 0.23 7.04
C ILE A 31 -21.06 -1.09 6.25
N GLU A 32 -21.51 -2.19 6.85
CA GLU A 32 -21.50 -3.51 6.20
C GLU A 32 -22.55 -3.61 5.07
N GLU A 33 -23.74 -3.04 5.27
CA GLU A 33 -24.75 -2.93 4.21
C GLU A 33 -24.24 -2.09 3.04
N ILE A 34 -23.60 -0.95 3.32
CA ILE A 34 -23.01 -0.09 2.27
C ILE A 34 -21.90 -0.83 1.52
N ILE A 35 -20.99 -1.52 2.23
CA ILE A 35 -19.93 -2.33 1.60
C ILE A 35 -20.56 -3.39 0.68
N THR A 36 -21.59 -4.10 1.14
CA THR A 36 -22.28 -5.15 0.38
C THR A 36 -22.91 -4.58 -0.89
N GLU A 37 -23.62 -3.46 -0.76
CA GLU A 37 -24.30 -2.79 -1.87
C GLU A 37 -23.32 -2.28 -2.93
N LEU A 38 -22.23 -1.64 -2.51
CA LEU A 38 -21.26 -1.02 -3.41
C LEU A 38 -20.23 -2.00 -3.97
N SER A 39 -20.03 -3.14 -3.32
CA SER A 39 -19.02 -4.15 -3.70
C SER A 39 -19.15 -4.66 -5.13
N LYS A 40 -20.35 -4.67 -5.67
CA LYS A 40 -20.64 -5.09 -7.07
C LYS A 40 -20.04 -4.14 -8.12
N TYR A 41 -19.76 -2.90 -7.74
CA TYR A 41 -19.20 -1.86 -8.64
C TYR A 41 -17.68 -1.70 -8.49
N ILE A 42 -17.05 -2.40 -7.53
CA ILE A 42 -15.64 -2.22 -7.22
C ILE A 42 -14.86 -3.46 -7.62
N PRO A 43 -14.08 -3.40 -8.71
CA PRO A 43 -13.16 -4.47 -9.06
C PRO A 43 -12.04 -4.56 -8.01
N ALA A 44 -11.79 -5.76 -7.54
CA ALA A 44 -10.71 -6.02 -6.59
C ALA A 44 -10.36 -7.51 -6.58
N SER A 45 -9.11 -7.84 -6.35
CA SER A 45 -8.60 -9.21 -6.27
C SER A 45 -8.98 -9.92 -4.96
N ASN A 46 -9.28 -9.16 -3.90
CA ASN A 46 -9.68 -9.70 -2.60
C ASN A 46 -10.52 -8.70 -1.79
N LYS A 47 -11.11 -9.18 -0.67
CA LYS A 47 -12.02 -8.37 0.17
C LYS A 47 -11.34 -7.14 0.77
N SER A 48 -10.09 -7.26 1.25
CA SER A 48 -9.35 -6.14 1.86
C SER A 48 -9.15 -5.01 0.86
N ILE A 49 -8.81 -5.34 -0.38
CA ILE A 49 -8.62 -4.37 -1.45
C ILE A 49 -9.93 -3.71 -1.85
N LYS A 50 -11.01 -4.48 -1.87
CA LYS A 50 -12.34 -3.94 -2.15
C LYS A 50 -12.73 -2.86 -1.13
N ILE A 51 -12.55 -3.14 0.16
CA ILE A 51 -12.81 -2.18 1.24
C ILE A 51 -11.87 -0.98 1.13
N ARG A 52 -10.56 -1.21 0.93
CA ARG A 52 -9.60 -0.13 0.72
C ARG A 52 -10.02 0.80 -0.43
N ASN A 53 -10.42 0.24 -1.57
CA ASN A 53 -10.83 1.03 -2.74
C ASN A 53 -12.12 1.81 -2.46
N LEU A 54 -13.09 1.22 -1.77
CA LEU A 54 -14.30 1.90 -1.34
C LEU A 54 -13.99 3.15 -0.49
N ILE A 55 -13.05 3.01 0.46
CA ILE A 55 -12.62 4.12 1.33
C ILE A 55 -11.79 5.14 0.56
N ARG A 56 -10.74 4.69 -0.14
CA ARG A 56 -9.79 5.56 -0.85
C ARG A 56 -10.46 6.42 -1.91
N ASP A 57 -11.41 5.85 -2.63
CA ASP A 57 -12.07 6.50 -3.75
C ASP A 57 -13.39 7.19 -3.31
N ASN A 58 -13.57 7.34 -2.00
CA ASN A 58 -14.68 8.07 -1.37
C ASN A 58 -16.08 7.53 -1.74
N TYR A 59 -16.25 6.23 -1.99
CA TYR A 59 -17.54 5.67 -2.37
C TYR A 59 -18.61 5.81 -1.28
N PHE A 60 -18.20 5.83 0.00
CA PHE A 60 -19.11 6.01 1.14
C PHE A 60 -19.81 7.37 1.19
N ILE A 61 -19.21 8.38 0.54
CA ILE A 61 -19.70 9.76 0.55
C ILE A 61 -20.05 10.28 -0.84
N ARG A 62 -20.05 9.42 -1.86
CA ARG A 62 -20.45 9.82 -3.23
C ARG A 62 -21.95 10.08 -3.30
N GLY A 63 -22.32 11.11 -4.04
CA GLY A 63 -23.71 11.45 -4.32
C GLY A 63 -23.91 12.94 -4.54
N THR A 64 -25.19 13.35 -4.63
CA THR A 64 -25.59 14.73 -4.84
C THR A 64 -26.00 15.44 -3.55
N LYS A 65 -25.90 14.78 -2.40
CA LYS A 65 -26.23 15.36 -1.10
C LYS A 65 -25.11 16.27 -0.61
N ASN A 66 -25.48 17.35 0.05
CA ASN A 66 -24.52 18.28 0.65
C ASN A 66 -24.19 17.94 2.12
N SER A 67 -24.86 16.94 2.68
CA SER A 67 -24.65 16.48 4.05
C SER A 67 -24.91 14.99 4.21
N LEU A 68 -24.35 14.41 5.29
CA LEU A 68 -24.57 13.02 5.68
C LEU A 68 -25.07 12.98 7.12
N GLN A 69 -25.98 12.05 7.40
CA GLN A 69 -26.31 11.66 8.77
C GLN A 69 -25.37 10.52 9.19
N LEU A 70 -24.61 10.71 10.23
CA LEU A 70 -23.70 9.72 10.79
C LEU A 70 -24.17 9.23 12.14
N LYS A 71 -24.06 7.94 12.39
CA LYS A 71 -24.09 7.36 13.73
C LYS A 71 -22.68 7.07 14.16
N ILE A 72 -22.24 7.71 15.23
CA ILE A 72 -20.86 7.74 15.69
C ILE A 72 -20.80 7.13 17.08
N ASN A 73 -19.85 6.23 17.28
CA ASN A 73 -19.47 5.73 18.59
C ASN A 73 -18.11 6.36 18.97
N ARG A 74 -18.10 7.15 20.03
CA ARG A 74 -16.92 7.81 20.59
C ARG A 74 -16.75 7.33 22.04
N ASP A 75 -15.74 6.54 22.28
CA ASP A 75 -15.40 6.01 23.61
C ASP A 75 -16.59 5.29 24.30
N GLY A 76 -17.41 4.56 23.52
CA GLY A 76 -18.61 3.87 23.99
C GLY A 76 -19.90 4.72 23.97
N ASN A 77 -19.81 6.03 23.78
CA ASN A 77 -20.97 6.90 23.65
C ASN A 77 -21.44 6.94 22.19
N ILE A 78 -22.66 6.48 21.95
CA ILE A 78 -23.27 6.45 20.62
C ILE A 78 -24.18 7.67 20.45
N PHE A 79 -23.99 8.40 19.37
CA PHE A 79 -24.80 9.57 19.02
C PHE A 79 -24.94 9.72 17.52
N GLU A 80 -26.01 10.38 17.09
CA GLU A 80 -26.24 10.75 15.70
C GLU A 80 -25.84 12.19 15.43
N LYS A 81 -25.29 12.43 14.27
CA LYS A 81 -24.88 13.77 13.86
C LYS A 81 -25.00 13.94 12.35
N GLN A 82 -25.56 15.07 11.93
CA GLN A 82 -25.48 15.53 10.56
C GLN A 82 -24.17 16.29 10.37
N ILE A 83 -23.39 15.91 9.36
CA ILE A 83 -22.18 16.62 8.92
C ILE A 83 -22.37 17.18 7.52
N ASN A 84 -21.71 18.30 7.22
CA ASN A 84 -21.68 18.84 5.87
C ASN A 84 -20.58 18.17 5.02
N LEU A 85 -20.83 18.05 3.73
CA LEU A 85 -19.83 17.64 2.75
C LEU A 85 -19.23 18.90 2.11
N TYR A 86 -17.94 18.86 1.91
CA TYR A 86 -17.16 19.96 1.37
C TYR A 86 -16.54 19.55 0.03
N SER A 87 -16.52 20.46 -0.91
CA SER A 87 -15.83 20.21 -2.18
C SER A 87 -14.30 20.19 -1.98
N SER A 88 -13.57 19.54 -2.90
CA SER A 88 -12.11 19.51 -2.86
C SER A 88 -11.45 20.91 -2.95
N LYS A 89 -12.19 21.91 -3.40
CA LYS A 89 -11.74 23.32 -3.46
C LYS A 89 -11.83 24.02 -2.12
N GLU A 90 -12.77 23.60 -1.26
CA GLU A 90 -12.98 24.14 0.08
C GLU A 90 -12.08 23.48 1.13
N ILE A 91 -11.50 22.31 0.79
CA ILE A 91 -10.64 21.58 1.72
C ILE A 91 -9.19 21.99 1.49
N ASN A 92 -8.62 22.67 2.48
CA ASN A 92 -7.18 22.91 2.51
C ASN A 92 -6.47 21.62 3.01
N TYR A 93 -5.81 20.92 2.10
CA TYR A 93 -5.07 19.70 2.44
C TYR A 93 -3.65 20.04 2.95
N ASP A 94 -3.53 20.57 4.15
CA ASP A 94 -2.23 20.87 4.76
C ASP A 94 -1.36 19.61 4.98
N TYR A 95 -1.99 18.42 4.97
CA TYR A 95 -1.27 17.17 5.18
C TYR A 95 -0.19 16.86 4.11
N LYS A 96 -0.31 17.44 2.91
CA LYS A 96 0.72 17.26 1.86
C LYS A 96 2.04 17.95 2.21
N LYS A 97 1.97 19.05 2.96
CA LYS A 97 3.15 19.79 3.43
C LYS A 97 3.85 19.07 4.59
N ASN A 98 3.08 18.45 5.50
CA ASN A 98 3.61 17.84 6.72
C ASN A 98 4.11 16.40 6.53
N LYS A 99 3.78 15.74 5.41
CA LYS A 99 4.07 14.31 5.20
C LYS A 99 5.56 13.99 4.99
N ASN A 100 6.37 14.96 4.62
CA ASN A 100 7.77 14.74 4.24
C ASN A 100 8.82 15.34 5.19
N SER A 101 8.43 16.11 6.21
CA SER A 101 9.40 16.86 7.02
C SER A 101 9.96 16.12 8.24
N GLU A 102 9.31 15.04 8.70
CA GLU A 102 9.71 14.35 9.93
C GLU A 102 10.03 12.86 9.77
N SER A 103 9.67 12.25 8.63
CA SER A 103 9.88 10.82 8.44
C SER A 103 11.30 10.54 7.95
N LYS A 104 12.10 9.84 8.74
CA LYS A 104 13.40 9.35 8.32
C LYS A 104 13.27 8.30 7.23
N LYS A 105 14.24 8.26 6.31
CA LYS A 105 14.33 7.19 5.30
C LYS A 105 14.62 5.84 5.97
N TRP A 106 15.54 5.85 6.93
CA TRP A 106 15.87 4.72 7.79
C TRP A 106 16.40 5.22 9.15
N GLU A 107 16.38 4.35 10.12
CA GLU A 107 16.95 4.58 11.46
C GLU A 107 17.23 3.24 12.16
N ILE A 108 18.08 3.30 13.17
CA ILE A 108 18.26 2.18 14.10
C ILE A 108 17.33 2.42 15.28
N ILE A 109 16.39 1.50 15.49
CA ILE A 109 15.43 1.55 16.60
C ILE A 109 15.92 0.71 17.78
N GLU A 110 15.18 0.74 18.90
CA GLU A 110 15.46 -0.03 20.10
C GLU A 110 15.74 -1.51 19.79
N GLY A 111 16.68 -2.10 20.49
CA GLY A 111 17.09 -3.48 20.29
C GLY A 111 18.11 -3.70 19.18
N ASN A 112 18.72 -2.63 18.64
CA ASN A 112 19.66 -2.65 17.52
C ASN A 112 19.06 -3.25 16.25
N VAL A 113 17.91 -2.72 15.83
CA VAL A 113 17.15 -3.13 14.65
C VAL A 113 17.08 -1.97 13.67
N GLY A 114 17.49 -2.18 12.42
CA GLY A 114 17.28 -1.22 11.34
C GLY A 114 15.81 -1.16 10.94
N PHE A 115 15.24 0.04 10.85
CA PHE A 115 13.90 0.27 10.29
C PHE A 115 13.99 1.13 9.04
N VAL A 116 13.33 0.72 7.97
CA VAL A 116 13.40 1.37 6.65
C VAL A 116 12.01 1.71 6.14
N ASN A 117 11.74 3.00 5.92
CA ASN A 117 10.58 3.44 5.16
C ASN A 117 10.87 3.33 3.66
N ILE A 118 10.39 2.26 3.02
CA ILE A 118 10.71 1.96 1.63
C ILE A 118 10.17 3.01 0.65
N GLY A 119 9.13 3.74 1.01
CA GLY A 119 8.56 4.82 0.20
C GLY A 119 9.47 6.04 0.07
N LEU A 120 10.42 6.20 0.99
CA LEU A 120 11.39 7.30 0.99
C LEU A 120 12.76 6.87 0.45
N LEU A 121 13.11 5.59 0.55
CA LEU A 121 14.40 5.05 0.15
C LEU A 121 14.58 5.12 -1.37
N THR A 122 15.73 5.64 -1.84
CA THR A 122 16.13 5.63 -3.24
C THR A 122 17.21 4.56 -3.50
N LYS A 123 17.53 4.30 -4.76
CA LYS A 123 18.59 3.32 -5.10
C LYS A 123 19.96 3.77 -4.60
N GLU A 124 20.21 5.05 -4.63
CA GLU A 124 21.46 5.69 -4.20
C GLU A 124 21.67 5.58 -2.70
N ASP A 125 20.59 5.57 -1.94
CA ASP A 125 20.61 5.47 -0.47
C ASP A 125 20.98 4.05 0.02
N VAL A 126 20.74 3.01 -0.78
CA VAL A 126 20.80 1.60 -0.33
C VAL A 126 22.17 1.22 0.21
N GLU A 127 23.23 1.67 -0.43
CA GLU A 127 24.61 1.33 -0.02
C GLU A 127 24.95 1.96 1.32
N THR A 128 24.66 3.25 1.51
CA THR A 128 24.86 3.97 2.78
C THR A 128 24.04 3.33 3.90
N MET A 129 22.79 3.03 3.64
CA MET A 129 21.89 2.35 4.61
C MET A 129 22.48 1.02 5.09
N PHE A 130 22.96 0.16 4.16
CA PHE A 130 23.56 -1.12 4.57
C PHE A 130 24.90 -0.97 5.29
N ALA A 131 25.69 0.07 4.98
CA ALA A 131 26.91 0.39 5.72
C ALA A 131 26.60 0.75 7.18
N GLU A 132 25.53 1.52 7.42
CA GLU A 132 25.08 1.85 8.78
C GLU A 132 24.47 0.63 9.51
N PHE A 133 23.79 -0.27 8.78
CA PHE A 133 23.09 -1.42 9.36
C PHE A 133 23.95 -2.68 9.50
N LYS A 134 25.22 -2.65 9.10
CA LYS A 134 26.08 -3.84 9.05
C LYS A 134 26.10 -4.66 10.35
N ASP A 135 26.03 -3.99 11.51
CA ASP A 135 26.11 -4.58 12.84
C ASP A 135 24.75 -4.70 13.53
N THR A 136 23.65 -4.46 12.80
CA THR A 136 22.29 -4.63 13.36
C THR A 136 21.91 -6.12 13.44
N LYS A 137 21.05 -6.48 14.41
CA LYS A 137 20.55 -7.84 14.58
C LYS A 137 19.49 -8.24 13.54
N ALA A 138 18.77 -7.23 13.08
CA ALA A 138 17.70 -7.41 12.09
C ALA A 138 17.45 -6.10 11.32
N ILE A 139 16.81 -6.21 10.15
CA ILE A 139 16.29 -5.06 9.40
C ILE A 139 14.80 -5.29 9.15
N ILE A 140 14.00 -4.24 9.35
CA ILE A 140 12.58 -4.19 9.02
C ILE A 140 12.40 -3.28 7.81
N PHE A 141 11.90 -3.82 6.70
CA PHE A 141 11.51 -3.06 5.52
C PHE A 141 10.01 -2.82 5.51
N ASP A 142 9.56 -1.58 5.57
CA ASP A 142 8.14 -1.22 5.56
C ASP A 142 7.61 -1.04 4.14
N TYR A 143 7.13 -2.13 3.54
CA TYR A 143 6.52 -2.16 2.21
C TYR A 143 5.02 -1.80 2.20
N ARG A 144 4.48 -1.33 3.30
CA ARG A 144 3.14 -0.70 3.33
C ARG A 144 3.12 0.63 2.58
N HIS A 145 4.31 1.13 2.21
CA HIS A 145 4.54 2.29 1.35
C HIS A 145 5.02 1.84 -0.04
N TYR A 146 4.70 2.65 -1.07
CA TYR A 146 5.09 2.32 -2.44
C TYR A 146 6.58 2.60 -2.69
N PRO A 147 7.39 1.59 -3.11
CA PRO A 147 8.84 1.72 -3.22
C PRO A 147 9.27 2.44 -4.50
N LYS A 148 10.50 2.97 -4.49
CA LYS A 148 11.14 3.61 -5.64
C LYS A 148 12.05 2.62 -6.42
N ARG A 149 11.53 1.41 -6.72
CA ARG A 149 12.23 0.36 -7.48
C ARG A 149 13.56 -0.08 -6.85
N THR A 150 13.63 -0.13 -5.53
CA THR A 150 14.84 -0.47 -4.78
C THR A 150 15.05 -1.97 -4.56
N GLY A 151 14.04 -2.83 -4.82
CA GLY A 151 14.04 -4.24 -4.46
C GLY A 151 15.25 -5.03 -4.95
N HIS A 152 15.64 -4.92 -6.23
CA HIS A 152 16.83 -5.59 -6.76
C HIS A 152 18.12 -5.12 -6.08
N LYS A 153 18.28 -3.80 -5.90
CA LYS A 153 19.47 -3.24 -5.26
C LYS A 153 19.59 -3.68 -3.80
N ILE A 154 18.47 -3.73 -3.06
CA ILE A 154 18.44 -4.28 -1.69
C ILE A 154 18.85 -5.76 -1.72
N ASN A 155 18.32 -6.53 -2.67
CA ASN A 155 18.61 -7.94 -2.77
C ASN A 155 20.09 -8.23 -3.02
N ASP A 156 20.83 -7.35 -3.68
CA ASP A 156 22.28 -7.47 -3.88
C ASP A 156 23.07 -7.44 -2.55
N PHE A 157 22.49 -6.87 -1.49
CA PHE A 157 23.10 -6.80 -0.15
C PHE A 157 22.65 -7.91 0.78
N ILE A 158 21.51 -8.55 0.52
CA ILE A 158 20.98 -9.60 1.42
C ILE A 158 21.17 -11.01 0.86
N ALA A 159 21.21 -11.18 -0.45
CA ALA A 159 21.42 -12.46 -1.09
C ALA A 159 22.92 -12.84 -1.14
N SER A 160 23.27 -14.08 -0.78
CA SER A 160 24.62 -14.61 -0.95
C SER A 160 24.91 -15.02 -2.40
N LYS A 161 23.87 -15.31 -3.17
CA LYS A 161 23.91 -15.70 -4.59
C LYS A 161 22.60 -15.31 -5.28
N PRO A 162 22.59 -15.26 -6.62
CA PRO A 162 21.35 -15.02 -7.35
C PRO A 162 20.28 -16.07 -7.02
N THR A 163 19.08 -15.62 -6.64
CA THR A 163 17.93 -16.45 -6.28
C THR A 163 16.82 -16.30 -7.31
N VAL A 164 16.11 -17.39 -7.60
CA VAL A 164 14.89 -17.35 -8.42
C VAL A 164 13.77 -16.81 -7.55
N PHE A 165 13.08 -15.79 -8.03
CA PHE A 165 11.98 -15.19 -7.30
C PHE A 165 10.67 -15.13 -8.08
N TRP A 166 10.72 -15.26 -9.41
CA TRP A 166 9.55 -15.06 -10.24
C TRP A 166 9.59 -15.87 -11.54
N SER A 167 8.41 -16.28 -12.00
CA SER A 167 8.15 -16.74 -13.36
C SER A 167 6.94 -15.96 -13.87
N LYS A 168 6.93 -15.58 -15.13
CA LYS A 168 5.80 -14.87 -15.74
C LYS A 168 5.37 -15.50 -17.05
N ILE A 169 4.12 -15.29 -17.39
CA ILE A 169 3.61 -15.53 -18.75
C ILE A 169 3.45 -14.21 -19.48
N SER A 170 3.70 -14.21 -20.76
CA SER A 170 3.43 -13.09 -21.65
C SER A 170 2.74 -13.58 -22.90
N GLN A 171 1.88 -12.75 -23.46
CA GLN A 171 1.21 -13.04 -24.71
C GLN A 171 2.22 -13.16 -25.86
N ASP A 172 2.03 -14.14 -26.74
CA ASP A 172 2.74 -14.22 -28.02
C ASP A 172 1.98 -13.36 -29.04
N LEU A 173 2.57 -12.22 -29.39
CA LEU A 173 1.92 -11.29 -30.33
C LEU A 173 1.83 -11.83 -31.77
N SER A 174 2.58 -12.89 -32.11
CA SER A 174 2.54 -13.52 -33.43
C SER A 174 1.42 -14.57 -33.56
N TYR A 175 0.85 -15.01 -32.45
CA TYR A 175 -0.21 -16.03 -32.45
C TYR A 175 -1.26 -15.75 -31.37
N PRO A 176 -2.45 -15.23 -31.73
CA PRO A 176 -3.51 -14.90 -30.79
C PRO A 176 -3.90 -16.09 -29.89
N GLY A 177 -3.98 -15.83 -28.59
CA GLY A 177 -4.33 -16.86 -27.58
C GLY A 177 -3.17 -17.73 -27.12
N LYS A 178 -1.98 -17.60 -27.70
CA LYS A 178 -0.77 -18.30 -27.24
C LYS A 178 -0.04 -17.46 -26.19
N PHE A 179 0.43 -18.13 -25.12
CA PHE A 179 1.23 -17.53 -24.05
C PHE A 179 2.60 -18.22 -23.97
N ILE A 180 3.61 -17.40 -23.67
CA ILE A 180 5.01 -17.84 -23.52
C ILE A 180 5.40 -17.70 -22.05
N TRP A 181 5.89 -18.78 -21.46
CA TRP A 181 6.47 -18.77 -20.14
C TRP A 181 7.89 -18.20 -20.16
N LYS A 182 8.13 -17.16 -19.36
CA LYS A 182 9.46 -16.71 -18.96
C LYS A 182 9.69 -17.17 -17.52
N ARG A 183 10.51 -18.20 -17.37
CA ARG A 183 10.75 -18.87 -16.08
C ARG A 183 12.10 -18.48 -15.48
N ASN A 184 12.22 -18.72 -14.16
CA ASN A 184 13.47 -18.61 -13.43
C ASN A 184 14.11 -17.22 -13.49
N LEU A 185 13.29 -16.18 -13.38
CA LEU A 185 13.81 -14.83 -13.24
C LEU A 185 14.52 -14.70 -11.90
N LYS A 186 15.76 -14.20 -11.95
CA LYS A 186 16.66 -14.14 -10.79
C LYS A 186 16.92 -12.71 -10.36
N SER A 187 17.22 -12.56 -9.06
CA SER A 187 17.68 -11.32 -8.45
C SER A 187 18.82 -11.61 -7.47
N GLY A 188 19.59 -10.59 -7.16
CA GLY A 188 20.77 -10.69 -6.32
C GLY A 188 22.04 -11.01 -7.11
N LYS A 189 23.17 -10.92 -6.45
CA LYS A 189 24.51 -11.25 -6.96
C LYS A 189 25.24 -12.15 -5.99
N PHE A 190 26.35 -12.74 -6.42
CA PHE A 190 27.26 -13.42 -5.50
C PHE A 190 27.87 -12.37 -4.55
N ASN A 191 27.63 -12.54 -3.26
CA ASN A 191 28.07 -11.63 -2.22
C ASN A 191 28.30 -12.39 -0.90
N GLU A 192 29.55 -12.69 -0.59
CA GLU A 192 29.93 -13.36 0.67
C GLU A 192 29.73 -12.43 1.89
N ALA A 193 29.88 -11.14 1.68
CA ALA A 193 29.68 -10.10 2.70
C ALA A 193 28.21 -9.68 2.83
N ASN A 194 27.26 -10.47 2.32
CA ASN A 194 25.83 -10.18 2.43
C ASN A 194 25.40 -10.02 3.90
N TYR A 195 24.38 -9.22 4.13
CA TYR A 195 23.81 -9.04 5.46
C TYR A 195 23.34 -10.38 6.06
N LYS A 196 23.78 -10.68 7.29
CA LYS A 196 23.53 -11.99 7.93
C LYS A 196 22.40 -11.96 8.96
N GLY A 197 21.93 -10.78 9.35
CA GLY A 197 20.85 -10.61 10.31
C GLY A 197 19.50 -11.07 9.76
N LYS A 198 18.50 -11.09 10.63
CA LYS A 198 17.12 -11.39 10.24
C LYS A 198 16.53 -10.23 9.46
N ILE A 199 15.67 -10.54 8.49
CA ILE A 199 14.97 -9.54 7.70
C ILE A 199 13.47 -9.76 7.82
N LEU A 200 12.76 -8.68 8.14
CA LEU A 200 11.31 -8.65 8.21
C LEU A 200 10.78 -7.68 7.15
N ILE A 201 9.70 -8.07 6.50
CA ILE A 201 8.98 -7.22 5.55
C ILE A 201 7.58 -6.98 6.11
N LEU A 202 7.21 -5.72 6.28
CA LEU A 202 5.85 -5.36 6.65
C LEU A 202 5.03 -5.08 5.40
N VAL A 203 3.87 -5.73 5.30
CA VAL A 203 2.92 -5.55 4.18
C VAL A 203 1.50 -5.36 4.70
N ASN A 204 0.65 -4.73 3.88
CA ASN A 204 -0.78 -4.64 4.12
C ASN A 204 -1.54 -4.45 2.80
N GLU A 205 -2.82 -4.13 2.87
CA GLU A 205 -3.68 -3.86 1.70
C GLU A 205 -3.20 -2.71 0.80
N ASN A 206 -2.28 -1.85 1.27
CA ASN A 206 -1.66 -0.80 0.45
C ASN A 206 -0.43 -1.30 -0.33
N SER A 207 0.09 -2.47 0.03
CA SER A 207 1.17 -3.12 -0.70
C SER A 207 0.63 -3.64 -2.03
N GLN A 208 0.98 -2.97 -3.13
CA GLN A 208 0.48 -3.24 -4.47
C GLN A 208 1.59 -3.14 -5.50
N SER A 209 1.52 -3.93 -6.58
CA SER A 209 2.40 -3.85 -7.74
C SER A 209 3.88 -3.89 -7.31
N GLN A 210 4.64 -2.83 -7.51
CA GLN A 210 6.06 -2.76 -7.18
C GLN A 210 6.39 -3.12 -5.72
N SER A 211 5.46 -2.92 -4.76
CA SER A 211 5.63 -3.40 -3.38
C SER A 211 5.58 -4.92 -3.31
N GLU A 212 4.65 -5.54 -4.03
CA GLU A 212 4.52 -7.01 -4.11
C GLU A 212 5.70 -7.61 -4.84
N PHE A 213 6.08 -7.04 -5.98
CA PHE A 213 7.23 -7.45 -6.77
C PHE A 213 8.53 -7.42 -5.95
N ALA A 214 8.80 -6.31 -5.25
CA ALA A 214 9.98 -6.21 -4.42
C ALA A 214 9.92 -7.17 -3.21
N THR A 215 8.75 -7.39 -2.63
CA THR A 215 8.56 -8.40 -1.57
C THR A 215 8.90 -9.80 -2.07
N MET A 216 8.44 -10.21 -3.25
CA MET A 216 8.80 -11.50 -3.87
C MET A 216 10.32 -11.65 -4.08
N ILE A 217 10.99 -10.58 -4.55
CA ILE A 217 12.45 -10.57 -4.68
C ILE A 217 13.12 -10.90 -3.34
N LEU A 218 12.73 -10.19 -2.28
CA LEU A 218 13.39 -10.36 -0.99
C LEU A 218 13.04 -11.70 -0.32
N GLN A 219 11.79 -12.16 -0.45
CA GLN A 219 11.32 -13.46 0.07
C GLN A 219 12.04 -14.68 -0.52
N SER A 220 12.72 -14.52 -1.65
CA SER A 220 13.53 -15.58 -2.22
C SER A 220 14.76 -15.95 -1.37
N ASN A 221 15.03 -15.17 -0.31
CA ASN A 221 16.11 -15.44 0.64
C ASN A 221 15.59 -16.10 1.91
N PRO A 222 16.25 -17.12 2.46
CA PRO A 222 15.75 -17.94 3.56
C PRO A 222 15.68 -17.21 4.92
N ASN A 223 16.42 -16.12 5.09
CA ASN A 223 16.42 -15.30 6.31
C ASN A 223 15.37 -14.18 6.32
N VAL A 224 14.51 -14.13 5.29
CA VAL A 224 13.46 -13.13 5.14
C VAL A 224 12.10 -13.69 5.59
N LYS A 225 11.37 -12.94 6.40
CA LYS A 225 9.99 -13.21 6.78
C LYS A 225 9.10 -12.03 6.46
N THR A 226 7.90 -12.31 5.96
CA THR A 226 6.86 -11.29 5.73
C THR A 226 5.81 -11.35 6.83
N ILE A 227 5.40 -10.19 7.32
CA ILE A 227 4.42 -10.02 8.39
C ILE A 227 3.41 -8.94 7.95
N GLY A 228 2.15 -9.15 8.26
CA GLY A 228 1.09 -8.19 8.01
C GLY A 228 -0.18 -8.82 7.47
N SER A 229 -1.03 -8.00 6.85
CA SER A 229 -2.26 -8.43 6.20
C SER A 229 -2.05 -8.73 4.72
N GLN A 230 -3.09 -9.26 4.08
CA GLN A 230 -3.05 -9.61 2.66
C GLN A 230 -2.78 -8.38 1.79
N THR A 231 -1.83 -8.53 0.84
CA THR A 231 -1.51 -7.51 -0.16
C THR A 231 -2.57 -7.40 -1.24
N SER A 232 -2.36 -6.48 -2.17
CA SER A 232 -3.32 -6.19 -3.22
C SER A 232 -3.59 -7.34 -4.19
N GLY A 233 -2.62 -8.24 -4.41
CA GLY A 233 -2.72 -9.28 -5.44
C GLY A 233 -2.83 -8.69 -6.84
N ALA A 234 -2.13 -7.58 -7.10
CA ALA A 234 -2.21 -6.82 -8.33
C ALA A 234 -0.81 -6.37 -8.78
N ASP A 235 0.00 -7.34 -9.15
CA ASP A 235 1.35 -7.12 -9.69
C ASP A 235 1.37 -7.44 -11.19
N GLY A 236 0.90 -6.50 -12.00
CA GLY A 236 0.94 -6.60 -13.45
C GLY A 236 0.99 -5.22 -14.10
N ASP A 237 1.69 -5.11 -15.23
CA ASP A 237 1.70 -3.87 -15.99
C ASP A 237 0.31 -3.51 -16.49
N ILE A 238 0.02 -2.21 -16.46
CA ILE A 238 -1.27 -1.67 -16.93
C ILE A 238 -1.15 -1.33 -18.40
N CYS A 239 -1.98 -1.99 -19.20
CA CYS A 239 -2.20 -1.61 -20.60
C CYS A 239 -3.42 -0.68 -20.68
N LYS A 240 -3.31 0.35 -21.52
CA LYS A 240 -4.39 1.29 -21.80
C LYS A 240 -4.99 0.98 -23.16
N ILE A 241 -6.31 1.01 -23.24
CA ILE A 241 -7.07 0.89 -24.49
C ILE A 241 -8.11 2.00 -24.54
N LYS A 242 -8.31 2.56 -25.73
CA LYS A 242 -9.35 3.56 -25.99
C LYS A 242 -10.40 2.97 -26.93
N ILE A 243 -11.64 2.87 -26.47
CA ILE A 243 -12.77 2.34 -27.22
C ILE A 243 -13.85 3.42 -27.25
N ALA A 244 -14.30 3.81 -28.44
CA ALA A 244 -15.33 4.82 -28.64
C ALA A 244 -15.13 6.11 -27.81
N GLY A 245 -13.87 6.56 -27.70
CA GLY A 245 -13.54 7.78 -26.94
C GLY A 245 -13.33 7.57 -25.43
N ILE A 246 -13.65 6.41 -24.88
CA ILE A 246 -13.47 6.08 -23.46
C ILE A 246 -12.15 5.34 -23.30
N GLU A 247 -11.25 5.87 -22.46
CA GLU A 247 -10.01 5.18 -22.06
C GLU A 247 -10.32 4.24 -20.90
N THR A 248 -9.91 2.98 -21.03
CA THR A 248 -9.95 1.98 -19.96
C THR A 248 -8.58 1.31 -19.82
N THR A 249 -8.39 0.58 -18.73
CA THR A 249 -7.14 -0.11 -18.42
C THR A 249 -7.40 -1.58 -18.08
N PHE A 250 -6.42 -2.41 -18.37
CA PHE A 250 -6.41 -3.82 -17.97
C PHE A 250 -4.98 -4.27 -17.64
N SER A 251 -4.85 -5.36 -16.88
CA SER A 251 -3.55 -5.96 -16.61
C SER A 251 -3.06 -6.70 -17.86
N GLY A 252 -1.83 -6.39 -18.31
CA GLY A 252 -1.21 -6.97 -19.49
C GLY A 252 -0.25 -8.14 -19.20
N LEU A 253 -0.06 -8.50 -17.94
CA LEU A 253 0.80 -9.60 -17.49
C LEU A 253 0.01 -10.59 -16.64
N GLY A 254 0.36 -11.84 -16.74
CA GLY A 254 -0.15 -12.94 -15.92
C GLY A 254 0.97 -13.74 -15.25
#